data_4c3e7ad4edb131b12b116502837cd0ce
#
_entry.id   4c3e7ad4edb131b12b116502837cd0ce
#
_cell.length_a   1.000
_cell.length_b   1.000
_cell.length_c   1.000
_cell.angle_alpha   90.00
_cell.angle_beta   90.00
_cell.angle_gamma   90.00
#
_symmetry.space_group_name_H-M   'P 1'
#
loop_
_entity.id
_entity.type
_entity.pdbx_description
1 polymer ?
#
loop_
_entity_poly.entity_id
_entity_poly.type
_entity_poly.pdbx_seq_one_letter_code
_entity_poly.pdbx_strand_id
1 'polypeptide(L)'
;MSSHLFTSESVSEGHPDKVADQISDAVLDAIIAQDPRARVACETMVKTGVAIVAGEITTSAWIDLEAITRKVILDIGYDSSDVGFDGATCGVLNLIGKQSPDINQGVDRKKPEEQGAGDQGLMFGYATNETSEYMPAAIHYAHRLVEQQTKVRKKKNSLLPWLRPDAKSQVTLRYDNGVATAIDAVVLSTQHDPSVKQKDLIEGVREHILKPILPAKWLHKGTKFHINPTGKFVIGGPVGDCGLTGRKIIVDTYGGWARHGGGAFSGKDPSKVDRSAAYAARYVAKNIVAAGLADRCEIQVSYAIGVAEPTSISVTTFGTGKIADDKIEKLIRRHFDLRPYGIIKMLDLIHPMYQQTASHGHFGRIPREVKGPDGKAYTTFSWENTDKAEALRADAKLK
;
A
#
# COMPACT_ATOMS: atom_id res chain seq x y z
N MET A 1 11.13 32.98 -5.60
CA MET A 1 11.20 31.54 -5.92
C MET A 1 11.16 30.78 -4.60
N SER A 2 10.18 29.91 -4.40
CA SER A 2 10.14 29.07 -3.19
C SER A 2 10.87 27.76 -3.46
N SER A 3 11.91 27.47 -2.68
CA SER A 3 12.59 26.18 -2.70
C SER A 3 12.40 25.51 -1.34
N HIS A 4 12.07 24.22 -1.32
CA HIS A 4 11.94 23.45 -0.10
C HIS A 4 12.36 21.99 -0.32
N LEU A 5 12.66 21.30 0.77
CA LEU A 5 12.93 19.87 0.77
C LEU A 5 11.71 19.12 1.25
N PHE A 6 11.45 17.96 0.63
CA PHE A 6 10.42 17.03 1.09
C PHE A 6 10.98 15.61 1.12
N THR A 7 10.63 14.86 2.15
CA THR A 7 11.16 13.52 2.39
C THR A 7 10.03 12.52 2.57
N SER A 8 10.14 11.38 1.89
CA SER A 8 9.32 10.20 2.15
C SER A 8 10.18 8.99 2.45
N GLU A 9 9.63 8.06 3.21
CA GLU A 9 10.27 6.79 3.53
C GLU A 9 9.42 5.59 3.10
N SER A 10 10.07 4.46 2.92
CA SER A 10 9.42 3.17 2.69
C SER A 10 10.17 2.05 3.40
N VAL A 11 9.51 0.90 3.52
CA VAL A 11 10.07 -0.30 4.14
C VAL A 11 9.86 -1.51 3.23
N SER A 12 10.75 -2.49 3.34
CA SER A 12 10.69 -3.73 2.56
C SER A 12 9.59 -4.68 3.04
N GLU A 13 9.35 -5.73 2.28
CA GLU A 13 8.43 -6.81 2.65
C GLU A 13 8.84 -7.52 3.96
N GLY A 14 10.13 -7.49 4.31
CA GLY A 14 10.66 -8.12 5.53
C GLY A 14 10.64 -7.21 6.77
N HIS A 15 10.22 -5.97 6.66
CA HIS A 15 10.00 -5.13 7.83
C HIS A 15 8.90 -5.75 8.73
N PRO A 16 9.07 -5.79 10.07
CA PRO A 16 8.12 -6.49 10.96
C PRO A 16 6.65 -6.11 10.75
N ASP A 17 6.34 -4.82 10.62
CA ASP A 17 4.96 -4.38 10.36
C ASP A 17 4.46 -4.88 9.00
N LYS A 18 5.32 -4.98 7.99
CA LYS A 18 4.95 -5.51 6.67
C LYS A 18 4.83 -7.03 6.65
N VAL A 19 5.56 -7.74 7.48
CA VAL A 19 5.33 -9.17 7.74
C VAL A 19 3.92 -9.38 8.29
N ALA A 20 3.53 -8.58 9.30
CA ALA A 20 2.19 -8.62 9.89
C ALA A 20 1.09 -8.30 8.86
N ASP A 21 1.26 -7.24 8.07
CA ASP A 21 0.32 -6.86 7.00
C ASP A 21 0.13 -7.97 5.97
N GLN A 22 1.22 -8.61 5.52
CA GLN A 22 1.18 -9.70 4.55
C GLN A 22 0.49 -10.94 5.10
N ILE A 23 0.67 -11.28 6.38
CA ILE A 23 -0.03 -12.41 7.02
C ILE A 23 -1.54 -12.10 7.06
N SER A 24 -1.93 -10.91 7.52
CA SER A 24 -3.33 -10.51 7.62
C SER A 24 -4.04 -10.51 6.27
N ASP A 25 -3.38 -10.03 5.21
CA ASP A 25 -3.94 -10.03 3.85
C ASP A 25 -3.92 -11.43 3.20
N ALA A 26 -2.97 -12.30 3.53
CA ALA A 26 -2.99 -13.69 3.07
C ALA A 26 -4.15 -14.49 3.68
N VAL A 27 -4.48 -14.23 4.95
CA VAL A 27 -5.68 -14.79 5.61
C VAL A 27 -6.94 -14.30 4.91
N LEU A 28 -7.03 -13.00 4.63
CA LEU A 28 -8.15 -12.41 3.89
C LEU A 28 -8.31 -13.07 2.50
N ASP A 29 -7.22 -13.18 1.73
CA ASP A 29 -7.25 -13.78 0.39
C ASP A 29 -7.72 -15.25 0.41
N ALA A 30 -7.23 -16.04 1.37
CA ALA A 30 -7.63 -17.44 1.53
C ALA A 30 -9.12 -17.60 1.86
N ILE A 31 -9.70 -16.64 2.59
CA ILE A 31 -11.12 -16.62 2.93
C ILE A 31 -11.96 -16.17 1.74
N ILE A 32 -11.63 -15.06 1.10
CA ILE A 32 -12.41 -14.52 -0.04
C ILE A 32 -12.42 -15.51 -1.21
N ALA A 33 -11.34 -16.26 -1.41
CA ALA A 33 -11.28 -17.31 -2.44
C ALA A 33 -12.38 -18.38 -2.30
N GLN A 34 -12.87 -18.62 -1.08
CA GLN A 34 -13.89 -19.63 -0.77
C GLN A 34 -15.25 -19.00 -0.45
N ASP A 35 -15.24 -17.82 0.20
CA ASP A 35 -16.43 -17.10 0.64
C ASP A 35 -16.32 -15.60 0.29
N PRO A 36 -16.76 -15.21 -0.91
CA PRO A 36 -16.69 -13.81 -1.36
C PRO A 36 -17.53 -12.83 -0.52
N ARG A 37 -18.43 -13.34 0.33
CA ARG A 37 -19.27 -12.52 1.21
C ARG A 37 -18.78 -12.49 2.66
N ALA A 38 -17.64 -13.09 2.94
CA ALA A 38 -17.04 -13.08 4.27
C ALA A 38 -16.86 -11.66 4.81
N ARG A 39 -16.93 -11.54 6.12
CA ARG A 39 -16.56 -10.32 6.85
C ARG A 39 -15.28 -10.61 7.61
N VAL A 40 -14.23 -9.88 7.27
CA VAL A 40 -12.89 -10.14 7.78
C VAL A 40 -12.31 -8.85 8.36
N ALA A 41 -11.90 -8.92 9.61
CA ALA A 41 -11.04 -7.96 10.27
C ALA A 41 -9.94 -8.78 10.95
N CYS A 42 -8.80 -8.93 10.28
CA CYS A 42 -7.69 -9.79 10.69
C CYS A 42 -6.47 -8.93 11.01
N GLU A 43 -5.99 -9.00 12.22
CA GLU A 43 -4.81 -8.29 12.69
C GLU A 43 -3.75 -9.29 13.11
N THR A 44 -2.50 -8.96 12.89
CA THR A 44 -1.36 -9.81 13.20
C THR A 44 -0.33 -9.04 14.01
N MET A 45 0.24 -9.68 15.01
CA MET A 45 1.46 -9.25 15.70
C MET A 45 2.55 -10.27 15.45
N VAL A 46 3.75 -9.81 15.12
CA VAL A 46 4.94 -10.66 15.02
C VAL A 46 6.04 -10.15 15.95
N LYS A 47 6.66 -11.07 16.67
CA LYS A 47 7.80 -10.79 17.54
C LYS A 47 8.69 -12.05 17.60
N THR A 48 9.88 -11.95 18.17
CA THR A 48 10.85 -13.04 18.29
C THR A 48 10.20 -14.41 18.52
N GLY A 49 10.25 -15.28 17.52
CA GLY A 49 9.78 -16.67 17.62
C GLY A 49 8.25 -16.85 17.65
N VAL A 50 7.43 -15.81 17.45
CA VAL A 50 5.97 -15.92 17.51
C VAL A 50 5.26 -15.02 16.51
N ALA A 51 4.16 -15.54 15.93
CA ALA A 51 3.13 -14.78 15.22
C ALA A 51 1.78 -15.00 15.93
N ILE A 52 1.09 -13.91 16.25
CA ILE A 52 -0.24 -13.92 16.85
C ILE A 52 -1.20 -13.33 15.84
N VAL A 53 -2.21 -14.10 15.42
CA VAL A 53 -3.26 -13.67 14.50
C VAL A 53 -4.55 -13.54 15.29
N ALA A 54 -5.11 -12.36 15.31
CA ALA A 54 -6.30 -12.00 16.12
C ALA A 54 -7.31 -11.25 15.24
N GLY A 55 -8.51 -11.06 15.78
CA GLY A 55 -9.56 -10.28 15.13
C GLY A 55 -10.89 -11.01 15.02
N GLU A 56 -11.80 -10.47 14.22
CA GLU A 56 -13.14 -10.99 14.06
C GLU A 56 -13.41 -11.38 12.60
N ILE A 57 -13.82 -12.63 12.41
CA ILE A 57 -14.13 -13.19 11.10
C ILE A 57 -15.48 -13.89 11.12
N THR A 58 -16.34 -13.52 10.17
CA THR A 58 -17.59 -14.25 9.88
C THR A 58 -17.50 -14.80 8.47
N THR A 59 -17.41 -16.12 8.35
CA THR A 59 -17.25 -16.81 7.08
C THR A 59 -17.76 -18.26 7.16
N SER A 60 -18.09 -18.82 6.00
CA SER A 60 -18.30 -20.25 5.79
C SER A 60 -17.03 -20.99 5.32
N ALA A 61 -15.96 -20.25 5.00
CA ALA A 61 -14.70 -20.83 4.55
C ALA A 61 -13.98 -21.56 5.70
N TRP A 62 -13.26 -22.60 5.34
CA TRP A 62 -12.26 -23.22 6.23
C TRP A 62 -10.87 -22.96 5.69
N ILE A 63 -9.98 -22.48 6.56
CA ILE A 63 -8.59 -22.20 6.22
C ILE A 63 -7.64 -22.81 7.25
N ASP A 64 -6.47 -23.24 6.81
CA ASP A 64 -5.37 -23.59 7.70
C ASP A 64 -4.55 -22.31 7.97
N LEU A 65 -4.93 -21.60 9.04
CA LEU A 65 -4.32 -20.34 9.43
C LEU A 65 -2.83 -20.49 9.74
N GLU A 66 -2.45 -21.62 10.36
CA GLU A 66 -1.05 -21.88 10.70
C GLU A 66 -0.21 -22.07 9.42
N ALA A 67 -0.67 -22.88 8.49
CA ALA A 67 0.02 -23.12 7.22
C ALA A 67 0.16 -21.82 6.40
N ILE A 68 -0.90 -20.99 6.35
CA ILE A 68 -0.87 -19.67 5.67
C ILE A 68 0.18 -18.77 6.31
N THR A 69 0.16 -18.63 7.63
CA THR A 69 1.08 -17.77 8.38
C THR A 69 2.53 -18.20 8.14
N ARG A 70 2.84 -19.48 8.26
CA ARG A 70 4.18 -20.03 8.02
C ARG A 70 4.64 -19.81 6.59
N LYS A 71 3.76 -20.05 5.63
CA LYS A 71 4.05 -19.85 4.21
C LYS A 71 4.45 -18.38 3.92
N VAL A 72 3.70 -17.41 4.43
CA VAL A 72 4.01 -15.99 4.24
C VAL A 72 5.39 -15.65 4.81
N ILE A 73 5.69 -16.09 6.03
CA ILE A 73 6.97 -15.83 6.69
C ILE A 73 8.13 -16.43 5.87
N LEU A 74 7.99 -17.68 5.41
CA LEU A 74 8.99 -18.36 4.58
C LEU A 74 9.14 -17.71 3.21
N ASP A 75 8.05 -17.33 2.55
CA ASP A 75 8.07 -16.67 1.24
C ASP A 75 8.78 -15.30 1.30
N ILE A 76 8.72 -14.60 2.42
CA ILE A 76 9.47 -13.36 2.68
C ILE A 76 10.97 -13.66 2.76
N GLY A 77 11.36 -14.85 3.23
CA GLY A 77 12.74 -15.27 3.38
C GLY A 77 13.22 -15.31 4.85
N TYR A 78 12.30 -15.45 5.78
CA TYR A 78 12.58 -15.76 7.18
C TYR A 78 12.48 -17.27 7.39
N ASP A 79 13.54 -17.96 7.05
CA ASP A 79 13.63 -19.43 6.96
C ASP A 79 14.58 -20.07 7.98
N SER A 80 15.21 -19.27 8.84
CA SER A 80 16.04 -19.74 9.92
C SER A 80 16.21 -18.72 11.05
N SER A 81 16.59 -19.17 12.23
CA SER A 81 16.95 -18.33 13.37
C SER A 81 18.13 -17.40 13.07
N ASP A 82 19.03 -17.79 12.15
CA ASP A 82 20.19 -16.99 11.75
C ASP A 82 19.80 -15.72 10.97
N VAL A 83 18.64 -15.76 10.29
CA VAL A 83 18.06 -14.60 9.61
C VAL A 83 17.27 -13.71 10.58
N GLY A 84 16.99 -14.23 11.78
CA GLY A 84 16.29 -13.49 12.84
C GLY A 84 14.83 -13.87 13.04
N PHE A 85 14.26 -14.73 12.20
CA PHE A 85 12.90 -15.27 12.34
C PHE A 85 12.81 -16.56 11.52
N ASP A 86 12.09 -17.56 12.02
CA ASP A 86 11.95 -18.84 11.33
C ASP A 86 10.49 -19.22 11.20
N GLY A 87 9.97 -19.15 9.97
CA GLY A 87 8.58 -19.48 9.67
C GLY A 87 8.25 -20.96 9.87
N ALA A 88 9.26 -21.85 9.80
CA ALA A 88 9.03 -23.28 10.01
C ALA A 88 8.79 -23.64 11.48
N THR A 89 9.45 -22.93 12.41
CA THR A 89 9.48 -23.30 13.82
C THR A 89 8.87 -22.29 14.78
N CYS A 90 8.51 -21.08 14.32
CA CYS A 90 7.89 -20.07 15.19
C CYS A 90 6.54 -20.56 15.76
N GLY A 91 6.18 -20.09 16.95
CA GLY A 91 4.84 -20.27 17.49
C GLY A 91 3.80 -19.50 16.65
N VAL A 92 2.67 -20.12 16.36
CA VAL A 92 1.52 -19.45 15.73
C VAL A 92 0.34 -19.54 16.68
N LEU A 93 -0.15 -18.38 17.15
CA LEU A 93 -1.32 -18.30 18.04
C LEU A 93 -2.51 -17.77 17.25
N ASN A 94 -3.62 -18.49 17.34
CA ASN A 94 -4.88 -18.12 16.73
C ASN A 94 -5.84 -17.58 17.79
N LEU A 95 -6.14 -16.28 17.72
CA LEU A 95 -7.08 -15.56 18.57
C LEU A 95 -8.23 -14.95 17.75
N ILE A 96 -8.61 -15.61 16.64
CA ILE A 96 -9.73 -15.19 15.80
C ILE A 96 -11.04 -15.54 16.51
N GLY A 97 -11.89 -14.53 16.67
CA GLY A 97 -13.27 -14.64 17.17
C GLY A 97 -14.31 -14.43 16.08
N LYS A 98 -15.59 -14.52 16.46
CA LYS A 98 -16.70 -14.17 15.57
C LYS A 98 -17.04 -12.68 15.72
N GLN A 99 -17.43 -12.05 14.61
CA GLN A 99 -17.89 -10.66 14.60
C GLN A 99 -19.17 -10.49 15.46
N SER A 100 -19.28 -9.34 16.14
CA SER A 100 -20.47 -8.97 16.90
C SER A 100 -21.70 -8.88 15.98
N PRO A 101 -22.84 -9.49 16.39
CA PRO A 101 -24.10 -9.37 15.65
C PRO A 101 -24.60 -7.92 15.51
N ASP A 102 -24.28 -7.06 16.46
CA ASP A 102 -24.75 -5.66 16.49
C ASP A 102 -24.16 -4.84 15.34
N ILE A 103 -22.92 -5.09 14.94
CA ILE A 103 -22.27 -4.42 13.81
C ILE A 103 -22.92 -4.84 12.48
N ASN A 104 -23.31 -6.11 12.35
CA ASN A 104 -23.89 -6.65 11.12
C ASN A 104 -25.24 -6.02 10.76
N GLN A 105 -26.04 -5.57 11.74
CA GLN A 105 -27.36 -4.97 11.50
C GLN A 105 -27.29 -3.67 10.67
N GLY A 106 -26.20 -2.92 10.79
CA GLY A 106 -25.99 -1.66 10.07
C GLY A 106 -25.46 -1.84 8.64
N VAL A 107 -24.77 -2.95 8.38
CA VAL A 107 -24.05 -3.19 7.12
C VAL A 107 -24.90 -3.98 6.12
N ASP A 108 -25.48 -5.10 6.56
CA ASP A 108 -26.25 -5.97 5.68
C ASP A 108 -27.67 -5.46 5.47
N ARG A 109 -28.07 -5.26 4.22
CA ARG A 109 -29.38 -4.81 3.79
C ARG A 109 -30.03 -5.84 2.87
N LYS A 110 -31.37 -5.82 2.75
CA LYS A 110 -32.09 -6.71 1.85
C LYS A 110 -31.67 -6.54 0.38
N LYS A 111 -31.34 -5.30 0.00
CA LYS A 111 -30.80 -4.97 -1.32
C LYS A 111 -29.32 -4.64 -1.19
N PRO A 112 -28.44 -5.27 -1.96
CA PRO A 112 -27.01 -5.00 -1.90
C PRO A 112 -26.65 -3.53 -2.11
N GLU A 113 -27.38 -2.82 -2.95
CA GLU A 113 -27.15 -1.40 -3.26
C GLU A 113 -27.42 -0.47 -2.08
N GLU A 114 -28.14 -0.95 -1.08
CA GLU A 114 -28.45 -0.23 0.16
C GLU A 114 -27.45 -0.55 1.28
N GLN A 115 -26.41 -1.35 1.00
CA GLN A 115 -25.35 -1.68 1.96
C GLN A 115 -24.77 -0.40 2.55
N GLY A 116 -24.89 -0.26 3.86
CA GLY A 116 -24.31 0.87 4.60
C GLY A 116 -22.80 0.71 4.82
N ALA A 117 -22.13 1.80 5.13
CA ALA A 117 -20.75 1.77 5.56
C ALA A 117 -20.61 0.99 6.85
N GLY A 118 -19.58 0.14 6.93
CA GLY A 118 -19.31 -0.70 8.11
C GLY A 118 -18.82 0.08 9.33
N ASP A 119 -18.38 1.32 9.12
CA ASP A 119 -17.94 2.24 10.17
C ASP A 119 -18.11 3.69 9.70
N GLN A 120 -18.05 4.63 10.64
CA GLN A 120 -17.80 6.03 10.34
C GLN A 120 -16.32 6.23 9.98
N GLY A 121 -16.02 7.25 9.17
CA GLY A 121 -14.63 7.58 8.88
C GLY A 121 -14.50 8.57 7.75
N LEU A 122 -13.26 8.99 7.52
CA LEU A 122 -12.88 9.85 6.39
C LEU A 122 -11.63 9.26 5.72
N MET A 123 -11.62 9.26 4.39
CA MET A 123 -10.55 8.69 3.60
C MET A 123 -10.07 9.72 2.58
N PHE A 124 -8.79 9.64 2.23
CA PHE A 124 -8.19 10.50 1.24
C PHE A 124 -7.66 9.71 0.06
N GLY A 125 -7.81 10.27 -1.13
CA GLY A 125 -7.11 9.87 -2.33
C GLY A 125 -6.30 11.02 -2.88
N TYR A 126 -5.17 10.72 -3.50
CA TYR A 126 -4.27 11.72 -4.08
C TYR A 126 -3.68 11.23 -5.41
N ALA A 127 -3.43 12.17 -6.31
CA ALA A 127 -2.64 11.96 -7.51
C ALA A 127 -1.92 13.24 -7.91
N THR A 128 -0.78 13.09 -8.58
CA THR A 128 0.03 14.18 -9.14
C THR A 128 0.70 13.71 -10.42
N ASN A 129 1.00 14.63 -11.33
CA ASN A 129 1.70 14.32 -12.58
C ASN A 129 3.23 14.23 -12.44
N GLU A 130 3.76 14.13 -11.21
CA GLU A 130 5.20 14.08 -10.95
C GLU A 130 5.86 12.79 -11.46
N THR A 131 5.12 11.69 -11.51
CA THR A 131 5.58 10.38 -12.01
C THR A 131 4.57 9.79 -12.99
N SER A 132 5.01 8.81 -13.78
CA SER A 132 4.14 8.07 -14.73
C SER A 132 2.99 7.35 -14.05
N GLU A 133 3.16 6.94 -12.79
CA GLU A 133 2.14 6.28 -11.98
C GLU A 133 1.22 7.27 -11.26
N TYR A 134 1.41 8.57 -11.48
CA TYR A 134 0.66 9.64 -10.82
C TYR A 134 0.83 9.65 -9.29
N MET A 135 2.04 9.32 -8.81
CA MET A 135 2.42 9.33 -7.40
C MET A 135 3.37 10.50 -7.08
N PRO A 136 3.39 10.98 -5.82
CA PRO A 136 4.45 11.87 -5.36
C PRO A 136 5.82 11.22 -5.52
N ALA A 137 6.78 11.93 -6.11
CA ALA A 137 8.05 11.35 -6.52
C ALA A 137 8.88 10.82 -5.35
N ALA A 138 8.83 11.46 -4.17
CA ALA A 138 9.62 11.03 -3.02
C ALA A 138 9.23 9.62 -2.55
N ILE A 139 7.94 9.35 -2.36
CA ILE A 139 7.46 8.01 -1.95
C ILE A 139 7.61 6.99 -3.09
N HIS A 140 7.39 7.40 -4.34
CA HIS A 140 7.59 6.54 -5.49
C HIS A 140 9.02 5.96 -5.50
N TYR A 141 10.04 6.79 -5.41
CA TYR A 141 11.43 6.31 -5.41
C TYR A 141 11.76 5.54 -4.12
N ALA A 142 11.24 5.95 -2.97
CA ALA A 142 11.43 5.19 -1.74
C ALA A 142 10.89 3.75 -1.86
N HIS A 143 9.70 3.55 -2.43
CA HIS A 143 9.15 2.22 -2.73
C HIS A 143 10.03 1.44 -3.72
N ARG A 144 10.44 2.07 -4.83
CA ARG A 144 11.26 1.38 -5.85
C ARG A 144 12.59 0.89 -5.30
N LEU A 145 13.20 1.61 -4.34
CA LEU A 145 14.45 1.19 -3.70
C LEU A 145 14.28 -0.10 -2.89
N VAL A 146 13.27 -0.20 -2.04
CA VAL A 146 13.04 -1.43 -1.24
C VAL A 146 12.47 -2.57 -2.09
N GLU A 147 11.71 -2.27 -3.13
CA GLU A 147 11.29 -3.26 -4.12
C GLU A 147 12.49 -3.83 -4.87
N GLN A 148 13.46 -2.99 -5.27
CA GLN A 148 14.68 -3.42 -5.93
C GLN A 148 15.56 -4.26 -4.98
N GLN A 149 15.64 -3.89 -3.69
CA GLN A 149 16.31 -4.70 -2.67
C GLN A 149 15.72 -6.11 -2.60
N THR A 150 14.40 -6.22 -2.55
CA THR A 150 13.68 -7.50 -2.58
C THR A 150 13.97 -8.29 -3.86
N LYS A 151 13.90 -7.65 -5.03
CA LYS A 151 14.18 -8.30 -6.32
C LYS A 151 15.61 -8.84 -6.39
N VAL A 152 16.59 -8.06 -5.97
CA VAL A 152 18.01 -8.48 -5.96
C VAL A 152 18.21 -9.64 -4.98
N ARG A 153 17.63 -9.53 -3.77
CA ARG A 153 17.75 -10.56 -2.73
C ARG A 153 17.15 -11.91 -3.16
N LYS A 154 15.94 -11.90 -3.74
CA LYS A 154 15.23 -13.13 -4.15
C LYS A 154 15.68 -13.71 -5.49
N LYS A 155 16.57 -13.02 -6.20
CA LYS A 155 17.05 -13.51 -7.49
C LYS A 155 17.89 -14.79 -7.30
N LYS A 156 17.57 -15.84 -8.06
CA LYS A 156 18.42 -17.05 -8.13
C LYS A 156 19.84 -16.64 -8.56
N ASN A 157 20.84 -17.02 -7.80
CA ASN A 157 22.24 -16.57 -7.98
C ASN A 157 22.40 -15.05 -7.84
N SER A 158 21.82 -14.50 -6.76
CA SER A 158 21.98 -13.08 -6.45
C SER A 158 23.45 -12.66 -6.38
N LEU A 159 23.74 -11.47 -6.93
CA LEU A 159 25.04 -10.83 -6.80
C LEU A 159 25.30 -10.31 -5.39
N LEU A 160 24.24 -10.18 -4.57
CA LEU A 160 24.29 -9.74 -3.18
C LEU A 160 23.67 -10.80 -2.26
N PRO A 161 24.30 -12.01 -2.16
CA PRO A 161 23.72 -13.15 -1.43
C PRO A 161 23.65 -12.93 0.09
N TRP A 162 24.30 -11.90 0.58
CA TRP A 162 24.30 -11.47 1.98
C TRP A 162 23.11 -10.58 2.35
N LEU A 163 22.26 -10.17 1.39
CA LEU A 163 21.03 -9.40 1.69
C LEU A 163 20.03 -10.25 2.47
N ARG A 164 19.46 -9.66 3.51
CA ARG A 164 18.40 -10.22 4.34
C ARG A 164 17.09 -9.44 4.17
N PRO A 165 15.93 -9.96 4.65
CA PRO A 165 14.63 -9.44 4.28
C PRO A 165 14.32 -8.01 4.72
N ASP A 166 14.78 -7.58 5.91
CA ASP A 166 14.43 -6.28 6.47
C ASP A 166 15.24 -5.14 5.84
N ALA A 167 14.54 -4.10 5.41
CA ALA A 167 15.17 -2.88 4.90
C ALA A 167 14.25 -1.68 5.01
N LYS A 168 14.87 -0.48 5.09
CA LYS A 168 14.20 0.82 5.07
C LYS A 168 14.89 1.73 4.07
N SER A 169 14.10 2.50 3.34
CA SER A 169 14.58 3.53 2.42
C SER A 169 13.98 4.89 2.78
N GLN A 170 14.70 5.95 2.44
CA GLN A 170 14.22 7.32 2.56
C GLN A 170 14.78 8.14 1.41
N VAL A 171 13.94 8.98 0.77
CA VAL A 171 14.34 9.83 -0.34
C VAL A 171 13.92 11.28 -0.03
N THR A 172 14.89 12.18 -0.06
CA THR A 172 14.69 13.63 0.10
C THR A 172 14.84 14.31 -1.24
N LEU A 173 13.78 14.94 -1.71
CA LEU A 173 13.74 15.68 -2.96
C LEU A 173 13.74 17.19 -2.68
N ARG A 174 14.39 17.95 -3.57
CA ARG A 174 14.26 19.39 -3.65
C ARG A 174 13.15 19.75 -4.62
N TYR A 175 12.30 20.64 -4.18
CA TYR A 175 11.22 21.24 -4.98
C TYR A 175 11.50 22.72 -5.19
N ASP A 176 11.55 23.13 -6.44
CA ASP A 176 11.65 24.53 -6.82
C ASP A 176 10.36 24.96 -7.53
N ASN A 177 9.66 25.94 -6.96
CA ASN A 177 8.34 26.39 -7.44
C ASN A 177 7.31 25.24 -7.58
N GLY A 178 7.35 24.25 -6.69
CA GLY A 178 6.43 23.12 -6.66
C GLY A 178 6.77 21.97 -7.60
N VAL A 179 7.93 22.02 -8.27
CA VAL A 179 8.41 20.95 -9.18
C VAL A 179 9.63 20.27 -8.56
N ALA A 180 9.66 18.95 -8.55
CA ALA A 180 10.83 18.18 -8.11
C ALA A 180 12.00 18.36 -9.09
N THR A 181 13.15 18.82 -8.59
CA THR A 181 14.30 19.20 -9.43
C THR A 181 15.57 18.40 -9.13
N ALA A 182 15.75 17.93 -7.90
CA ALA A 182 16.95 17.21 -7.49
C ALA A 182 16.70 16.24 -6.33
N ILE A 183 17.59 15.28 -6.17
CA ILE A 183 17.68 14.40 -5.01
C ILE A 183 18.78 14.93 -4.09
N ASP A 184 18.40 15.40 -2.91
CA ASP A 184 19.35 15.93 -1.92
C ASP A 184 19.94 14.83 -1.04
N ALA A 185 19.12 13.84 -0.64
CA ALA A 185 19.60 12.73 0.18
C ALA A 185 18.84 11.43 -0.13
N VAL A 186 19.56 10.32 0.00
CA VAL A 186 19.03 8.96 -0.05
C VAL A 186 19.57 8.19 1.14
N VAL A 187 18.67 7.57 1.92
CA VAL A 187 19.03 6.64 2.98
C VAL A 187 18.56 5.25 2.56
N LEU A 188 19.42 4.26 2.69
CA LEU A 188 19.04 2.83 2.60
C LEU A 188 19.72 2.07 3.73
N SER A 189 18.90 1.52 4.63
CA SER A 189 19.35 0.59 5.66
C SER A 189 18.80 -0.80 5.32
N THR A 190 19.70 -1.77 5.13
CA THR A 190 19.32 -3.14 4.77
C THR A 190 19.97 -4.14 5.71
N GLN A 191 19.17 -5.08 6.21
CA GLN A 191 19.65 -6.22 6.98
C GLN A 191 20.58 -7.07 6.11
N HIS A 192 21.64 -7.60 6.72
CA HIS A 192 22.66 -8.33 5.97
C HIS A 192 23.31 -9.44 6.83
N ASP A 193 23.95 -10.37 6.16
CA ASP A 193 24.78 -11.40 6.78
C ASP A 193 26.00 -10.77 7.46
N PRO A 194 26.41 -11.26 8.66
CA PRO A 194 27.55 -10.71 9.40
C PRO A 194 28.89 -10.82 8.68
N SER A 195 29.03 -11.70 7.69
CA SER A 195 30.27 -11.93 6.95
C SER A 195 30.61 -10.82 5.95
N VAL A 196 29.64 -10.03 5.49
CA VAL A 196 29.87 -8.97 4.50
C VAL A 196 30.65 -7.80 5.12
N LYS A 197 31.66 -7.33 4.42
CA LYS A 197 32.41 -6.12 4.81
C LYS A 197 31.62 -4.88 4.45
N GLN A 198 31.70 -3.84 5.29
CA GLN A 198 30.97 -2.58 5.10
C GLN A 198 31.24 -1.94 3.73
N LYS A 199 32.48 -2.00 3.24
CA LYS A 199 32.84 -1.47 1.93
C LYS A 199 32.09 -2.18 0.79
N ASP A 200 32.08 -3.51 0.81
CA ASP A 200 31.44 -4.35 -0.21
C ASP A 200 29.90 -4.18 -0.16
N LEU A 201 29.34 -4.02 1.04
CA LEU A 201 27.92 -3.70 1.25
C LEU A 201 27.57 -2.37 0.60
N ILE A 202 28.32 -1.30 0.88
CA ILE A 202 28.05 0.03 0.33
C ILE A 202 28.15 0.02 -1.19
N GLU A 203 29.18 -0.62 -1.75
CA GLU A 203 29.38 -0.70 -3.19
C GLU A 203 28.27 -1.52 -3.85
N GLY A 204 27.95 -2.70 -3.33
CA GLY A 204 26.88 -3.56 -3.84
C GLY A 204 25.52 -2.90 -3.82
N VAL A 205 25.14 -2.24 -2.73
CA VAL A 205 23.89 -1.48 -2.63
C VAL A 205 23.86 -0.35 -3.65
N ARG A 206 24.95 0.40 -3.79
CA ARG A 206 25.03 1.53 -4.75
C ARG A 206 24.83 1.06 -6.18
N GLU A 207 25.53 0.02 -6.61
CA GLU A 207 25.51 -0.46 -8.00
C GLU A 207 24.22 -1.22 -8.35
N HIS A 208 23.70 -2.06 -7.43
CA HIS A 208 22.61 -2.98 -7.74
C HIS A 208 21.23 -2.54 -7.24
N ILE A 209 21.18 -1.58 -6.32
CA ILE A 209 19.91 -1.09 -5.75
C ILE A 209 19.68 0.37 -6.08
N LEU A 210 20.62 1.29 -5.76
CA LEU A 210 20.38 2.72 -5.94
C LEU A 210 20.45 3.15 -7.40
N LYS A 211 21.52 2.79 -8.10
CA LYS A 211 21.79 3.23 -9.48
C LYS A 211 20.73 2.81 -10.50
N PRO A 212 20.14 1.59 -10.45
CA PRO A 212 19.08 1.20 -11.38
C PRO A 212 17.76 1.95 -11.17
N ILE A 213 17.53 2.55 -10.00
CA ILE A 213 16.25 3.13 -9.60
C ILE A 213 16.28 4.66 -9.67
N LEU A 214 17.35 5.29 -9.20
CA LEU A 214 17.38 6.75 -9.07
C LEU A 214 17.61 7.42 -10.43
N PRO A 215 16.82 8.45 -10.79
CA PRO A 215 16.97 9.15 -12.07
C PRO A 215 18.28 9.96 -12.08
N ALA A 216 19.18 9.61 -12.97
CA ALA A 216 20.51 10.23 -13.07
C ALA A 216 20.44 11.77 -13.22
N LYS A 217 19.40 12.29 -13.89
CA LYS A 217 19.19 13.73 -14.08
C LYS A 217 18.93 14.52 -12.80
N TRP A 218 18.49 13.84 -11.71
CA TRP A 218 18.23 14.47 -10.41
C TRP A 218 19.39 14.31 -9.43
N LEU A 219 20.40 13.51 -9.79
CA LEU A 219 21.60 13.34 -8.96
C LEU A 219 22.61 14.45 -9.29
N HIS A 220 23.22 15.00 -8.24
CA HIS A 220 24.25 16.06 -8.36
C HIS A 220 25.41 15.81 -7.38
N LYS A 221 26.48 16.58 -7.49
CA LYS A 221 27.68 16.41 -6.64
C LYS A 221 27.41 16.55 -5.12
N GLY A 222 26.32 17.25 -4.76
CA GLY A 222 25.88 17.43 -3.38
C GLY A 222 24.92 16.38 -2.87
N THR A 223 24.45 15.43 -3.71
CA THR A 223 23.54 14.36 -3.25
C THR A 223 24.22 13.48 -2.22
N LYS A 224 23.60 13.34 -1.05
CA LYS A 224 24.12 12.54 0.07
C LYS A 224 23.55 11.13 0.04
N PHE A 225 24.42 10.14 0.18
CA PHE A 225 24.03 8.72 0.25
C PHE A 225 24.40 8.17 1.63
N HIS A 226 23.39 7.72 2.38
CA HIS A 226 23.54 7.09 3.69
C HIS A 226 23.16 5.61 3.58
N ILE A 227 24.16 4.74 3.41
CA ILE A 227 23.94 3.29 3.28
C ILE A 227 24.41 2.64 4.58
N ASN A 228 23.50 1.98 5.32
CA ASN A 228 23.74 1.43 6.64
C ASN A 228 24.62 2.36 7.51
N PRO A 229 24.15 3.60 7.79
CA PRO A 229 25.01 4.62 8.42
C PRO A 229 25.48 4.26 9.83
N THR A 230 24.81 3.33 10.51
CA THR A 230 25.22 2.79 11.81
C THR A 230 26.27 1.69 11.71
N GLY A 231 26.63 1.27 10.48
CA GLY A 231 27.59 0.21 10.19
C GLY A 231 26.93 -1.16 10.06
N LYS A 232 26.52 -1.78 11.15
CA LYS A 232 25.94 -3.13 11.16
C LYS A 232 24.41 -3.10 11.27
N PHE A 233 23.76 -3.93 10.43
CA PHE A 233 22.33 -4.24 10.54
C PHE A 233 22.13 -5.75 10.34
N VAL A 234 22.64 -6.55 11.28
CA VAL A 234 22.54 -8.01 11.27
C VAL A 234 21.25 -8.47 11.95
N ILE A 235 20.94 -7.88 13.10
CA ILE A 235 19.69 -8.14 13.82
C ILE A 235 18.60 -7.26 13.22
N GLY A 236 17.60 -7.88 12.62
CA GLY A 236 16.45 -7.21 12.00
C GLY A 236 15.22 -8.10 11.97
N GLY A 237 14.17 -7.65 11.30
CA GLY A 237 12.90 -8.34 11.26
C GLY A 237 12.24 -8.44 12.65
N PRO A 238 11.36 -9.43 12.87
CA PRO A 238 10.59 -9.57 14.13
C PRO A 238 11.46 -9.78 15.39
N VAL A 239 12.71 -10.19 15.23
CA VAL A 239 13.66 -10.25 16.37
C VAL A 239 14.09 -8.85 16.78
N GLY A 240 14.39 -7.97 15.82
CA GLY A 240 14.83 -6.60 16.08
C GLY A 240 13.72 -5.73 16.64
N ASP A 241 12.53 -5.80 16.06
CA ASP A 241 11.38 -4.94 16.42
C ASP A 241 10.07 -5.72 16.33
N CYS A 242 9.05 -5.27 17.08
CA CYS A 242 7.71 -5.83 17.04
C CYS A 242 6.96 -5.31 15.81
N GLY A 243 6.34 -6.21 15.05
CA GLY A 243 5.48 -5.88 13.92
C GLY A 243 4.00 -6.00 14.26
N LEU A 244 3.21 -5.06 13.78
CA LEU A 244 1.75 -5.08 13.89
C LEU A 244 1.12 -4.65 12.56
N THR A 245 -0.02 -5.26 12.25
CA THR A 245 -0.86 -4.86 11.12
C THR A 245 -1.27 -3.40 11.23
N GLY A 246 -1.18 -2.65 10.12
CA GLY A 246 -1.68 -1.28 10.03
C GLY A 246 -0.82 -0.22 10.70
N ARG A 247 0.47 -0.48 10.96
CA ARG A 247 1.41 0.50 11.53
C ARG A 247 2.29 1.22 10.50
N LYS A 248 2.03 1.02 9.20
CA LYS A 248 2.77 1.68 8.11
C LYS A 248 1.84 2.41 7.14
N ILE A 249 0.74 2.98 7.68
CA ILE A 249 -0.34 3.59 6.88
C ILE A 249 0.14 4.73 5.97
N ILE A 250 1.16 5.46 6.34
CA ILE A 250 1.73 6.55 5.53
C ILE A 250 2.61 5.98 4.41
N VAL A 251 3.38 4.91 4.69
CA VAL A 251 4.11 4.15 3.67
C VAL A 251 3.13 3.49 2.68
N ASP A 252 2.02 2.97 3.17
CA ASP A 252 0.99 2.31 2.35
C ASP A 252 0.30 3.26 1.37
N THR A 253 0.34 4.58 1.64
CA THR A 253 -0.38 5.61 0.88
C THR A 253 0.57 6.55 0.14
N TYR A 254 0.78 7.78 0.61
CA TYR A 254 1.45 8.83 -0.17
C TYR A 254 2.73 9.38 0.48
N GLY A 255 3.29 8.68 1.49
CA GLY A 255 4.56 9.04 2.12
C GLY A 255 4.55 10.41 2.83
N GLY A 256 3.38 10.85 3.32
CA GLY A 256 3.20 12.12 4.00
C GLY A 256 2.92 13.32 3.08
N TRP A 257 2.86 13.13 1.77
CA TRP A 257 2.56 14.21 0.82
C TRP A 257 1.09 14.62 0.85
N ALA A 258 0.18 13.67 1.00
CA ALA A 258 -1.26 13.90 1.12
C ALA A 258 -1.74 13.69 2.57
N ARG A 259 -2.93 14.21 2.87
CA ARG A 259 -3.63 13.94 4.13
C ARG A 259 -3.98 12.45 4.26
N HIS A 260 -4.24 12.00 5.48
CA HIS A 260 -4.63 10.63 5.78
C HIS A 260 -5.77 10.59 6.79
N GLY A 261 -6.73 9.68 6.61
CA GLY A 261 -7.87 9.52 7.51
C GLY A 261 -7.61 8.69 8.76
N GLY A 262 -6.46 8.00 8.82
CA GLY A 262 -6.06 7.16 9.95
C GLY A 262 -6.39 5.68 9.80
N GLY A 263 -7.26 5.28 8.86
CA GLY A 263 -7.64 3.88 8.64
C GLY A 263 -6.53 3.04 8.02
N ALA A 264 -6.26 1.87 8.59
CA ALA A 264 -5.37 0.86 8.03
C ALA A 264 -6.10 0.00 6.99
N PHE A 265 -5.37 -0.62 6.06
CA PHE A 265 -5.92 -1.41 4.95
C PHE A 265 -5.84 -2.92 5.18
N SER A 266 -4.64 -3.44 5.46
CA SER A 266 -4.37 -4.87 5.52
C SER A 266 -5.25 -5.59 6.53
N GLY A 267 -5.71 -6.79 6.19
CA GLY A 267 -6.59 -7.61 7.00
C GLY A 267 -8.08 -7.26 6.94
N LYS A 268 -8.45 -6.18 6.23
CA LYS A 268 -9.85 -5.72 6.10
C LYS A 268 -10.44 -6.14 4.76
N ASP A 269 -11.60 -6.81 4.77
CA ASP A 269 -12.37 -7.07 3.56
C ASP A 269 -12.96 -5.77 2.97
N PRO A 270 -13.36 -5.74 1.67
CA PRO A 270 -13.76 -4.51 0.98
C PRO A 270 -15.07 -3.88 1.48
N SER A 271 -15.82 -4.50 2.41
CA SER A 271 -16.93 -3.84 3.08
C SER A 271 -16.47 -2.73 4.05
N LYS A 272 -15.22 -2.78 4.48
CA LYS A 272 -14.59 -1.76 5.34
C LYS A 272 -14.16 -0.58 4.47
N VAL A 273 -14.84 0.54 4.64
CA VAL A 273 -14.61 1.78 3.87
C VAL A 273 -13.20 2.36 4.08
N ASP A 274 -12.55 2.09 5.20
CA ASP A 274 -11.14 2.46 5.42
C ASP A 274 -10.26 2.01 4.24
N ARG A 275 -10.48 0.81 3.73
CA ARG A 275 -9.75 0.26 2.60
C ARG A 275 -10.40 0.60 1.28
N SER A 276 -11.65 0.21 1.06
CA SER A 276 -12.33 0.31 -0.22
C SER A 276 -12.52 1.76 -0.66
N ALA A 277 -12.89 2.66 0.24
CA ALA A 277 -13.08 4.07 -0.11
C ALA A 277 -11.76 4.82 -0.29
N ALA A 278 -10.68 4.44 0.40
CA ALA A 278 -9.34 4.96 0.12
C ALA A 278 -8.87 4.56 -1.30
N TYR A 279 -9.13 3.32 -1.72
CA TYR A 279 -8.86 2.86 -3.08
C TYR A 279 -9.71 3.60 -4.12
N ALA A 280 -11.01 3.79 -3.84
CA ALA A 280 -11.88 4.57 -4.71
C ALA A 280 -11.46 6.04 -4.81
N ALA A 281 -11.09 6.67 -3.69
CA ALA A 281 -10.60 8.04 -3.68
C ALA A 281 -9.28 8.18 -4.49
N ARG A 282 -8.37 7.18 -4.42
CA ARG A 282 -7.19 7.10 -5.29
C ARG A 282 -7.58 6.99 -6.75
N TYR A 283 -8.51 6.11 -7.10
CA TYR A 283 -9.00 5.94 -8.47
C TYR A 283 -9.58 7.24 -9.03
N VAL A 284 -10.41 7.94 -8.25
CA VAL A 284 -10.97 9.24 -8.62
C VAL A 284 -9.86 10.26 -8.85
N ALA A 285 -8.97 10.48 -7.88
CA ALA A 285 -7.89 11.46 -7.98
C ALA A 285 -6.99 11.20 -9.19
N LYS A 286 -6.65 9.93 -9.44
CA LYS A 286 -5.82 9.52 -10.58
C LYS A 286 -6.49 9.83 -11.92
N ASN A 287 -7.78 9.53 -12.06
CA ASN A 287 -8.53 9.83 -13.27
C ASN A 287 -8.68 11.33 -13.52
N ILE A 288 -8.84 12.16 -12.48
CA ILE A 288 -8.86 13.62 -12.59
C ILE A 288 -7.55 14.15 -13.16
N VAL A 289 -6.40 13.69 -12.63
CA VAL A 289 -5.09 14.12 -13.12
C VAL A 289 -4.80 13.56 -14.51
N ALA A 290 -5.12 12.30 -14.77
CA ALA A 290 -4.95 11.67 -16.09
C ALA A 290 -5.82 12.33 -17.17
N ALA A 291 -7.01 12.83 -16.82
CA ALA A 291 -7.86 13.63 -17.70
C ALA A 291 -7.27 15.02 -18.01
N GLY A 292 -6.21 15.45 -17.32
CA GLY A 292 -5.63 16.78 -17.44
C GLY A 292 -6.46 17.89 -16.82
N LEU A 293 -7.41 17.54 -15.93
CA LEU A 293 -8.24 18.50 -15.20
C LEU A 293 -7.48 19.29 -14.14
N ALA A 294 -6.40 18.69 -13.62
CA ALA A 294 -5.47 19.31 -12.69
C ALA A 294 -4.09 18.62 -12.77
N ASP A 295 -3.02 19.28 -12.35
CA ASP A 295 -1.68 18.67 -12.23
C ASP A 295 -1.56 17.82 -10.95
N ARG A 296 -2.37 18.13 -9.93
CA ARG A 296 -2.50 17.38 -8.68
C ARG A 296 -3.91 17.54 -8.11
N CYS A 297 -4.38 16.46 -7.51
CA CYS A 297 -5.73 16.40 -6.98
C CYS A 297 -5.76 15.58 -5.69
N GLU A 298 -6.37 16.11 -4.65
CA GLU A 298 -6.71 15.41 -3.42
C GLU A 298 -8.21 15.33 -3.28
N ILE A 299 -8.71 14.13 -2.97
CA ILE A 299 -10.12 13.84 -2.72
C ILE A 299 -10.26 13.41 -1.26
N GLN A 300 -11.21 14.01 -0.55
CA GLN A 300 -11.70 13.50 0.72
C GLN A 300 -13.08 12.92 0.52
N VAL A 301 -13.33 11.72 1.06
CA VAL A 301 -14.66 11.13 1.15
C VAL A 301 -14.91 10.70 2.60
N SER A 302 -16.15 10.87 3.08
CA SER A 302 -16.50 10.49 4.46
C SER A 302 -17.82 9.75 4.52
N TYR A 303 -17.97 8.89 5.55
CA TYR A 303 -19.13 8.03 5.75
C TYR A 303 -19.61 8.07 7.21
N ALA A 304 -20.90 7.81 7.37
CA ALA A 304 -21.50 7.47 8.66
C ALA A 304 -21.83 5.98 8.69
N ILE A 305 -21.65 5.33 9.83
CA ILE A 305 -21.97 3.91 10.00
C ILE A 305 -23.42 3.61 9.60
N GLY A 306 -23.63 2.54 8.83
CA GLY A 306 -24.94 2.11 8.38
C GLY A 306 -25.59 2.97 7.26
N VAL A 307 -24.92 4.02 6.78
CA VAL A 307 -25.38 4.89 5.70
C VAL A 307 -24.62 4.56 4.41
N ALA A 308 -25.34 4.39 3.30
CA ALA A 308 -24.74 4.07 2.00
C ALA A 308 -24.12 5.30 1.34
N GLU A 309 -24.82 6.42 1.32
CA GLU A 309 -24.32 7.64 0.67
C GLU A 309 -23.17 8.26 1.46
N PRO A 310 -22.07 8.69 0.80
CA PRO A 310 -21.04 9.49 1.45
C PRO A 310 -21.63 10.74 2.11
N THR A 311 -21.22 11.02 3.35
CA THR A 311 -21.65 12.24 4.06
C THR A 311 -21.04 13.50 3.47
N SER A 312 -19.84 13.38 2.88
CA SER A 312 -19.20 14.47 2.12
C SER A 312 -18.26 13.93 1.06
N ILE A 313 -18.08 14.71 0.00
CA ILE A 313 -17.02 14.58 -1.00
C ILE A 313 -16.40 15.96 -1.14
N SER A 314 -15.09 16.07 -0.95
CA SER A 314 -14.37 17.33 -1.09
C SER A 314 -13.18 17.16 -2.03
N VAL A 315 -12.95 18.17 -2.86
CA VAL A 315 -11.88 18.19 -3.87
C VAL A 315 -10.95 19.36 -3.59
N THR A 316 -9.65 19.13 -3.74
CA THR A 316 -8.64 20.19 -3.70
C THR A 316 -7.64 19.97 -4.83
N THR A 317 -7.55 20.91 -5.77
CA THR A 317 -6.56 20.87 -6.87
C THR A 317 -5.33 21.73 -6.60
N PHE A 318 -5.21 22.34 -5.42
CA PHE A 318 -4.06 23.17 -4.99
C PHE A 318 -3.75 24.30 -6.00
N GLY A 319 -4.77 24.86 -6.63
CA GLY A 319 -4.62 25.93 -7.61
C GLY A 319 -4.14 25.46 -9.00
N THR A 320 -4.04 24.16 -9.25
CA THR A 320 -3.63 23.60 -10.55
C THR A 320 -4.83 23.21 -11.43
N GLY A 321 -6.06 23.35 -10.93
CA GLY A 321 -7.29 23.00 -11.64
C GLY A 321 -7.49 23.81 -12.92
N LYS A 322 -7.85 23.14 -14.02
CA LYS A 322 -8.22 23.78 -15.28
C LYS A 322 -9.68 24.24 -15.28
N ILE A 323 -10.46 23.70 -14.37
CA ILE A 323 -11.82 24.13 -14.02
C ILE A 323 -11.92 24.24 -12.49
N ALA A 324 -12.95 24.93 -11.99
CA ALA A 324 -13.14 25.12 -10.56
C ALA A 324 -13.40 23.79 -9.83
N ASP A 325 -12.95 23.66 -8.59
CA ASP A 325 -13.02 22.43 -7.79
C ASP A 325 -14.48 21.96 -7.60
N ASP A 326 -15.46 22.88 -7.48
CA ASP A 326 -16.89 22.55 -7.39
C ASP A 326 -17.44 21.89 -8.67
N LYS A 327 -16.90 22.24 -9.84
CA LYS A 327 -17.24 21.57 -11.10
C LYS A 327 -16.63 20.18 -11.17
N ILE A 328 -15.41 20.00 -10.67
CA ILE A 328 -14.77 18.68 -10.56
C ILE A 328 -15.59 17.79 -9.62
N GLU A 329 -16.06 18.29 -8.47
CA GLU A 329 -16.93 17.54 -7.56
C GLU A 329 -18.19 17.04 -8.24
N LYS A 330 -18.85 17.88 -9.06
CA LYS A 330 -20.04 17.47 -9.82
C LYS A 330 -19.75 16.36 -10.83
N LEU A 331 -18.57 16.41 -11.48
CA LEU A 331 -18.12 15.34 -12.37
C LEU A 331 -17.88 14.04 -11.61
N ILE A 332 -17.28 14.12 -10.41
CA ILE A 332 -17.04 12.94 -9.55
C ILE A 332 -18.37 12.27 -9.22
N ARG A 333 -19.36 13.01 -8.74
CA ARG A 333 -20.69 12.47 -8.42
C ARG A 333 -21.40 11.84 -9.61
N ARG A 334 -21.11 12.28 -10.83
CA ARG A 334 -21.69 11.75 -12.06
C ARG A 334 -21.00 10.47 -12.54
N HIS A 335 -19.69 10.38 -12.42
CA HIS A 335 -18.89 9.32 -13.05
C HIS A 335 -18.51 8.18 -12.09
N PHE A 336 -18.60 8.38 -10.76
CA PHE A 336 -18.15 7.43 -9.77
C PHE A 336 -19.24 7.16 -8.72
N ASP A 337 -19.57 5.89 -8.55
CA ASP A 337 -20.44 5.46 -7.45
C ASP A 337 -19.57 5.21 -6.20
N LEU A 338 -19.61 6.17 -5.27
CA LEU A 338 -18.81 6.11 -4.04
C LEU A 338 -19.57 5.50 -2.84
N ARG A 339 -20.73 4.88 -3.07
CA ARG A 339 -21.40 4.06 -2.05
C ARG A 339 -20.59 2.78 -1.82
N PRO A 340 -20.57 2.17 -0.62
CA PRO A 340 -19.76 0.99 -0.33
C PRO A 340 -19.93 -0.14 -1.38
N TYR A 341 -21.15 -0.51 -1.70
CA TYR A 341 -21.43 -1.52 -2.73
C TYR A 341 -20.99 -1.07 -4.13
N GLY A 342 -21.22 0.21 -4.47
CA GLY A 342 -20.79 0.80 -5.73
C GLY A 342 -19.28 0.73 -5.93
N ILE A 343 -18.51 1.03 -4.90
CA ILE A 343 -17.06 0.92 -4.89
C ILE A 343 -16.61 -0.51 -5.13
N ILE A 344 -17.16 -1.46 -4.38
CA ILE A 344 -16.83 -2.89 -4.50
C ILE A 344 -17.03 -3.36 -5.94
N LYS A 345 -18.15 -2.99 -6.55
CA LYS A 345 -18.49 -3.36 -7.92
C LYS A 345 -17.63 -2.63 -8.95
N MET A 346 -17.44 -1.31 -8.78
CA MET A 346 -16.68 -0.47 -9.72
C MET A 346 -15.21 -0.89 -9.80
N LEU A 347 -14.62 -1.29 -8.69
CA LEU A 347 -13.21 -1.67 -8.60
C LEU A 347 -13.00 -3.19 -8.58
N ASP A 348 -14.07 -3.99 -8.67
CA ASP A 348 -14.03 -5.46 -8.69
C ASP A 348 -13.22 -6.04 -7.51
N LEU A 349 -13.58 -5.66 -6.29
CA LEU A 349 -12.80 -5.92 -5.09
C LEU A 349 -13.02 -7.31 -4.44
N ILE A 350 -13.94 -8.15 -4.98
CA ILE A 350 -14.27 -9.46 -4.38
C ILE A 350 -13.39 -10.57 -4.98
N HIS A 351 -12.08 -10.39 -4.90
CA HIS A 351 -11.09 -11.35 -5.39
C HIS A 351 -9.90 -11.46 -4.44
N PRO A 352 -9.19 -12.62 -4.42
CA PRO A 352 -8.01 -12.82 -3.59
C PRO A 352 -6.79 -12.10 -4.19
N MET A 353 -6.68 -10.80 -3.98
CA MET A 353 -5.63 -9.94 -4.54
C MET A 353 -4.91 -9.08 -3.49
N TYR A 354 -5.22 -9.27 -2.21
CA TYR A 354 -4.84 -8.35 -1.16
C TYR A 354 -3.43 -8.57 -0.63
N GLN A 355 -2.94 -9.80 -0.50
CA GLN A 355 -1.59 -10.09 -0.02
C GLN A 355 -0.52 -9.34 -0.83
N GLN A 356 -0.66 -9.25 -2.14
CA GLN A 356 0.30 -8.52 -2.99
C GLN A 356 0.27 -7.00 -2.81
N THR A 357 -0.75 -6.44 -2.18
CA THR A 357 -0.84 -5.00 -1.88
C THR A 357 -0.11 -4.63 -0.60
N ALA A 358 0.10 -5.58 0.30
CA ALA A 358 0.59 -5.38 1.65
C ALA A 358 2.06 -4.91 1.74
N SER A 359 2.81 -4.93 0.63
CA SER A 359 4.19 -4.46 0.57
C SER A 359 4.43 -3.52 -0.60
N HIS A 360 5.40 -2.60 -0.45
CA HIS A 360 5.82 -1.62 -1.48
C HIS A 360 4.73 -0.60 -1.88
N GLY A 361 3.80 -0.30 -0.96
CA GLY A 361 2.70 0.65 -1.14
C GLY A 361 1.48 0.07 -1.87
N HIS A 362 0.29 0.52 -1.48
CA HIS A 362 -0.98 0.13 -2.11
C HIS A 362 -1.26 0.92 -3.40
N PHE A 363 -0.59 2.06 -3.58
CA PHE A 363 -0.78 2.97 -4.72
C PHE A 363 0.48 3.08 -5.58
N GLY A 364 0.32 3.58 -6.82
CA GLY A 364 1.39 3.67 -7.79
C GLY A 364 1.81 2.31 -8.35
N ARG A 365 0.87 1.37 -8.38
CA ARG A 365 1.07 0.00 -8.91
C ARG A 365 0.56 -0.09 -10.35
N ILE A 366 0.97 -1.16 -11.03
CA ILE A 366 0.53 -1.43 -12.40
C ILE A 366 -0.59 -2.45 -12.34
N PRO A 367 -1.80 -2.15 -12.87
CA PRO A 367 -2.89 -3.13 -13.00
C PRO A 367 -2.44 -4.35 -13.79
N ARG A 368 -2.88 -5.54 -13.35
CA ARG A 368 -2.55 -6.80 -14.03
C ARG A 368 -3.79 -7.67 -14.08
N GLU A 369 -4.05 -8.25 -15.24
CA GLU A 369 -5.02 -9.33 -15.36
C GLU A 369 -4.43 -10.62 -14.80
N VAL A 370 -5.17 -11.29 -13.95
CA VAL A 370 -4.83 -12.59 -13.35
C VAL A 370 -6.03 -13.50 -13.37
N LYS A 371 -5.81 -14.81 -13.26
CA LYS A 371 -6.89 -15.81 -13.13
C LYS A 371 -7.13 -16.12 -11.66
N GLY A 372 -8.40 -16.04 -11.27
CA GLY A 372 -8.85 -16.44 -9.94
C GLY A 372 -8.91 -17.96 -9.75
N PRO A 373 -9.17 -18.41 -8.51
CA PRO A 373 -9.37 -19.83 -8.21
C PRO A 373 -10.51 -20.48 -8.99
N ASP A 374 -11.52 -19.70 -9.38
CA ASP A 374 -12.65 -20.10 -10.21
C ASP A 374 -12.34 -20.12 -11.73
N GLY A 375 -11.11 -19.79 -12.11
CA GLY A 375 -10.65 -19.72 -13.50
C GLY A 375 -11.04 -18.44 -14.25
N LYS A 376 -11.81 -17.53 -13.63
CA LYS A 376 -12.18 -16.24 -14.24
C LYS A 376 -11.05 -15.26 -14.11
N ALA A 377 -10.94 -14.38 -15.11
CA ALA A 377 -9.99 -13.27 -15.07
C ALA A 377 -10.54 -12.13 -14.21
N TYR A 378 -9.64 -11.50 -13.44
CA TYR A 378 -9.89 -10.25 -12.73
C TYR A 378 -8.65 -9.35 -12.76
N THR A 379 -8.82 -8.07 -12.50
CA THR A 379 -7.73 -7.09 -12.55
C THR A 379 -7.27 -6.74 -11.14
N THR A 380 -6.00 -7.01 -10.82
CA THR A 380 -5.37 -6.54 -9.58
C THR A 380 -5.02 -5.06 -9.68
N PHE A 381 -5.05 -4.34 -8.56
CA PHE A 381 -4.82 -2.89 -8.53
C PHE A 381 -5.76 -2.10 -9.46
N SER A 382 -7.01 -2.52 -9.59
CA SER A 382 -8.02 -1.90 -10.46
C SER A 382 -8.21 -0.40 -10.21
N TRP A 383 -7.96 0.06 -8.98
CA TRP A 383 -7.97 1.49 -8.60
C TRP A 383 -6.84 2.32 -9.22
N GLU A 384 -5.93 1.68 -9.93
CA GLU A 384 -4.87 2.34 -10.70
C GLU A 384 -5.23 2.52 -12.20
N ASN A 385 -6.40 2.07 -12.63
CA ASN A 385 -6.89 2.33 -13.99
C ASN A 385 -7.22 3.81 -14.21
N THR A 386 -7.11 4.26 -15.46
CA THR A 386 -7.43 5.63 -15.89
C THR A 386 -8.53 5.65 -16.95
N ASP A 387 -9.39 4.66 -16.95
CA ASP A 387 -10.45 4.40 -17.93
C ASP A 387 -11.57 5.45 -17.93
N LYS A 388 -11.68 6.27 -16.88
CA LYS A 388 -12.63 7.40 -16.82
C LYS A 388 -12.05 8.72 -17.33
N ALA A 389 -10.75 8.80 -17.60
CA ALA A 389 -10.08 10.05 -17.92
C ALA A 389 -10.65 10.73 -19.18
N GLU A 390 -10.94 9.95 -20.22
CA GLU A 390 -11.46 10.48 -21.49
C GLU A 390 -12.87 11.04 -21.34
N ALA A 391 -13.75 10.31 -20.65
CA ALA A 391 -15.12 10.76 -20.35
C ALA A 391 -15.14 12.02 -19.47
N LEU A 392 -14.26 12.09 -18.46
CA LEU A 392 -14.11 13.27 -17.62
C LEU A 392 -13.64 14.49 -18.40
N ARG A 393 -12.67 14.33 -19.32
CA ARG A 393 -12.18 15.41 -20.19
C ARG A 393 -13.30 15.93 -21.11
N ALA A 394 -14.06 15.02 -21.71
CA ALA A 394 -15.18 15.37 -22.60
C ALA A 394 -16.27 16.15 -21.85
N ASP A 395 -16.71 15.68 -20.69
CA ASP A 395 -17.74 16.32 -19.88
C ASP A 395 -17.26 17.65 -19.28
N ALA A 396 -15.98 17.79 -18.99
CA ALA A 396 -15.36 19.06 -18.59
C ALA A 396 -15.23 20.07 -19.74
N LYS A 397 -15.48 19.64 -20.99
CA LYS A 397 -15.30 20.45 -22.22
C LYS A 397 -13.88 21.02 -22.37
N LEU A 398 -12.88 20.27 -21.87
CA LEU A 398 -11.48 20.62 -22.13
C LEU A 398 -11.11 20.22 -23.56
N LYS A 399 -10.60 21.20 -24.30
CA LYS A 399 -10.06 20.99 -25.64
C LYS A 399 -8.74 20.22 -25.64
#